data_415b9e403b17c3ad3dc45e74aad5a356
#
_entry.id   415b9e403b17c3ad3dc45e74aad5a356
#
_cell.length_a   1.000
_cell.length_b   1.000
_cell.length_c   1.000
_cell.angle_alpha   90.00
_cell.angle_beta   90.00
_cell.angle_gamma   90.00
#
_symmetry.space_group_name_H-M   'P 1'
#
loop_
_entity.id
_entity.type
_entity.pdbx_description
1 polymer ?
#
loop_
_entity_poly.entity_id
_entity_poly.type
_entity_poly.pdbx_seq_one_letter_code
_entity_poly.pdbx_strand_id
1 'polypeptide(L)'
;MRFTGEEWALSPTAFSTYVKCPLKFYFDVVERLRSDDELDESVDNMTFGNIFHEAADLLYKQTNGYADPSARLTELREKGEVEKCVDKAIAKTYFGYKDGVLRQELGGELIIIRNIVREYLGQNLLNYDIKNDDFTEVATERKIGMIVPIRVGEESFDIHLAGRSDRIDTLKNGQLRVIDYKTGKPRLNYAGIESLFHGEPIATTRESNIINTLLYSMIISHNEGKDVCPELYYVGSMVRKDYSPRFVETIDRQSRTLDSYADVAPEFEDEVKETLREMFNRSIPFRQCEDDSACKYCDYQTICNRK
;
A
#
# COMPACT_ATOMS: atom_id res chain seq x y z
N MET A 1 9.73 -22.77 8.05
CA MET A 1 9.56 -21.50 7.33
C MET A 1 10.00 -20.35 8.21
N ARG A 2 10.52 -19.25 7.64
CA ARG A 2 11.17 -18.16 8.38
C ARG A 2 10.21 -17.13 9.01
N PHE A 3 8.88 -17.28 8.87
CA PHE A 3 7.90 -16.27 9.27
C PHE A 3 7.27 -16.50 10.65
N THR A 4 7.88 -17.37 11.47
CA THR A 4 7.40 -17.71 12.81
C THR A 4 8.25 -17.14 13.95
N GLY A 5 9.10 -16.15 13.66
CA GLY A 5 9.97 -15.49 14.64
C GLY A 5 9.96 -13.97 14.44
N GLU A 6 10.34 -13.22 15.48
CA GLU A 6 10.37 -11.74 15.43
C GLU A 6 11.26 -11.16 14.31
N GLU A 7 12.24 -11.93 13.84
CA GLU A 7 13.16 -11.50 12.77
C GLU A 7 12.54 -11.52 11.36
N TRP A 8 11.40 -12.23 11.17
CA TRP A 8 10.83 -12.48 9.84
C TRP A 8 9.32 -12.34 9.87
N ALA A 9 8.85 -11.16 9.53
CA ALA A 9 7.43 -10.90 9.36
C ALA A 9 7.01 -11.05 7.89
N LEU A 10 5.83 -11.59 7.67
CA LEU A 10 5.17 -11.62 6.36
C LEU A 10 4.57 -10.24 6.10
N SER A 11 5.02 -9.57 5.04
CA SER A 11 4.46 -8.27 4.68
C SER A 11 3.13 -8.40 3.93
N PRO A 12 2.24 -7.39 3.98
CA PRO A 12 1.03 -7.35 3.16
C PRO A 12 1.30 -7.57 1.68
N THR A 13 2.36 -6.98 1.14
CA THR A 13 2.77 -7.18 -0.26
C THR A 13 3.16 -8.63 -0.55
N ALA A 14 3.93 -9.26 0.34
CA ALA A 14 4.29 -10.67 0.18
C ALA A 14 3.05 -11.57 0.25
N PHE A 15 2.12 -11.28 1.17
CA PHE A 15 0.86 -12.01 1.29
C PHE A 15 0.02 -11.88 0.00
N SER A 16 -0.20 -10.67 -0.49
CA SER A 16 -0.98 -10.47 -1.73
C SER A 16 -0.29 -11.03 -2.98
N THR A 17 1.05 -11.14 -2.98
CA THR A 17 1.79 -11.86 -4.02
C THR A 17 1.45 -13.35 -4.01
N TYR A 18 1.36 -13.97 -2.81
CA TYR A 18 0.93 -15.37 -2.69
C TYR A 18 -0.49 -15.56 -3.21
N VAL A 19 -1.44 -14.71 -2.80
CA VAL A 19 -2.84 -14.75 -3.28
C VAL A 19 -2.92 -14.72 -4.81
N LYS A 20 -2.07 -13.94 -5.46
CA LYS A 20 -2.02 -13.87 -6.94
C LYS A 20 -1.34 -15.08 -7.58
N CYS A 21 -0.19 -15.46 -7.06
CA CYS A 21 0.56 -16.59 -7.59
C CYS A 21 1.51 -17.16 -6.53
N PRO A 22 1.21 -18.34 -5.96
CA PRO A 22 2.09 -19.00 -4.99
C PRO A 22 3.52 -19.20 -5.48
N LEU A 23 3.71 -19.53 -6.77
CA LEU A 23 5.05 -19.71 -7.33
C LEU A 23 5.84 -18.41 -7.43
N LYS A 24 5.18 -17.28 -7.77
CA LYS A 24 5.82 -15.96 -7.74
C LYS A 24 6.26 -15.61 -6.32
N PHE A 25 5.41 -15.84 -5.33
CA PHE A 25 5.76 -15.67 -3.92
C PHE A 25 6.99 -16.52 -3.55
N TYR A 26 7.06 -17.77 -3.99
CA TYR A 26 8.21 -18.63 -3.73
C TYR A 26 9.51 -18.03 -4.30
N PHE A 27 9.49 -17.57 -5.55
CA PHE A 27 10.66 -16.95 -6.17
C PHE A 27 11.06 -15.63 -5.49
N ASP A 28 10.12 -14.71 -5.29
CA ASP A 28 10.39 -13.37 -4.75
C ASP A 28 10.78 -13.40 -3.27
N VAL A 29 10.05 -14.19 -2.46
CA VAL A 29 10.08 -14.07 -1.00
C VAL A 29 10.86 -15.20 -0.34
N VAL A 30 10.68 -16.44 -0.81
CA VAL A 30 11.35 -17.61 -0.22
C VAL A 30 12.76 -17.75 -0.76
N GLU A 31 12.92 -17.82 -2.08
CA GLU A 31 14.23 -17.97 -2.75
C GLU A 31 14.95 -16.64 -2.98
N ARG A 32 14.20 -15.52 -2.97
CA ARG A 32 14.74 -14.17 -3.20
C ARG A 32 15.51 -14.07 -4.51
N LEU A 33 14.95 -14.69 -5.55
CA LEU A 33 15.48 -14.54 -6.89
C LEU A 33 15.33 -13.07 -7.29
N ARG A 34 16.40 -12.46 -7.74
CA ARG A 34 16.39 -11.14 -8.34
C ARG A 34 16.61 -11.33 -9.83
N SER A 35 15.82 -10.64 -10.66
CA SER A 35 16.25 -10.39 -12.02
C SER A 35 17.54 -9.57 -11.99
N ASP A 36 18.48 -9.87 -12.86
CA ASP A 36 19.56 -8.92 -13.12
C ASP A 36 18.88 -7.70 -13.75
N ASP A 37 18.62 -6.68 -12.91
CA ASP A 37 18.13 -5.40 -13.38
C ASP A 37 19.19 -4.86 -14.35
N GLU A 38 18.89 -4.86 -15.64
CA GLU A 38 19.58 -3.97 -16.57
C GLU A 38 19.46 -2.57 -15.97
N LEU A 39 20.59 -1.91 -15.78
CA LEU A 39 20.66 -0.53 -15.31
C LEU A 39 19.92 0.33 -16.36
N ASP A 40 18.60 0.42 -16.21
CA ASP A 40 17.80 1.32 -17.02
C ASP A 40 18.09 2.73 -16.48
N GLU A 41 18.70 3.57 -17.32
CA GLU A 41 18.99 4.98 -16.98
C GLU A 41 17.70 5.81 -16.82
N SER A 42 16.54 5.23 -17.15
CA SER A 42 15.25 5.89 -17.01
C SER A 42 14.71 5.78 -15.57
N VAL A 43 14.08 6.84 -15.08
CA VAL A 43 13.42 6.81 -13.77
C VAL A 43 12.13 6.01 -13.91
N ASP A 44 12.13 4.82 -13.34
CA ASP A 44 11.00 3.91 -13.38
C ASP A 44 9.81 4.39 -12.49
N ASN A 45 8.65 3.75 -12.67
CA ASN A 45 7.45 4.06 -11.89
C ASN A 45 7.64 3.82 -10.39
N MET A 46 8.54 2.92 -10.00
CA MET A 46 8.84 2.62 -8.60
C MET A 46 9.62 3.77 -7.96
N THR A 47 10.63 4.29 -8.64
CA THR A 47 11.41 5.45 -8.19
C THR A 47 10.51 6.68 -8.05
N PHE A 48 9.61 6.93 -9.02
CA PHE A 48 8.62 8.00 -8.93
C PHE A 48 7.73 7.84 -7.69
N GLY A 49 7.20 6.63 -7.44
CA GLY A 49 6.40 6.32 -6.27
C GLY A 49 7.18 6.58 -4.97
N ASN A 50 8.42 6.09 -4.88
CA ASN A 50 9.26 6.25 -3.69
C ASN A 50 9.55 7.74 -3.39
N ILE A 51 9.79 8.56 -4.41
CA ILE A 51 9.98 10.03 -4.25
C ILE A 51 8.69 10.65 -3.70
N PHE A 52 7.52 10.27 -4.23
CA PHE A 52 6.24 10.80 -3.75
C PHE A 52 5.98 10.43 -2.28
N HIS A 53 6.13 9.16 -1.90
CA HIS A 53 5.92 8.68 -0.52
C HIS A 53 6.86 9.38 0.47
N GLU A 54 8.17 9.49 0.15
CA GLU A 54 9.13 10.21 0.99
C GLU A 54 8.77 11.71 1.12
N ALA A 55 8.34 12.36 0.02
CA ALA A 55 7.95 13.77 0.07
C ALA A 55 6.69 13.99 0.91
N ALA A 56 5.70 13.10 0.79
CA ALA A 56 4.49 13.14 1.60
C ALA A 56 4.82 12.91 3.08
N ASP A 57 5.63 11.91 3.41
CA ASP A 57 6.09 11.65 4.77
C ASP A 57 6.79 12.86 5.39
N LEU A 58 7.74 13.46 4.68
CA LEU A 58 8.46 14.65 5.14
C LEU A 58 7.54 15.85 5.39
N LEU A 59 6.49 16.01 4.60
CA LEU A 59 5.55 17.12 4.74
C LEU A 59 4.57 16.88 5.90
N TYR A 60 3.93 15.72 5.95
CA TYR A 60 2.91 15.41 6.96
C TYR A 60 3.51 15.26 8.37
N LYS A 61 4.75 14.82 8.53
CA LYS A 61 5.45 14.83 9.82
C LYS A 61 5.53 16.23 10.45
N GLN A 62 5.46 17.29 9.66
CA GLN A 62 5.49 18.65 10.17
C GLN A 62 4.13 19.11 10.76
N THR A 63 3.09 18.26 10.69
CA THR A 63 1.81 18.48 11.38
C THR A 63 1.80 17.91 12.80
N ASN A 64 2.77 17.07 13.15
CA ASN A 64 2.83 16.41 14.46
C ASN A 64 2.88 17.45 15.60
N GLY A 65 2.01 17.25 16.59
CA GLY A 65 1.90 18.14 17.76
C GLY A 65 1.08 19.43 17.53
N TYR A 66 0.51 19.60 16.35
CA TYR A 66 -0.41 20.71 16.07
C TYR A 66 -1.85 20.27 16.30
N ALA A 67 -2.63 21.09 16.99
CA ALA A 67 -4.04 20.82 17.30
C ALA A 67 -4.94 20.85 16.04
N ASP A 68 -4.52 21.56 15.00
CA ASP A 68 -5.21 21.69 13.72
C ASP A 68 -4.21 21.36 12.59
N PRO A 69 -4.14 20.09 12.16
CA PRO A 69 -3.27 19.68 11.07
C PRO A 69 -3.60 20.36 9.73
N SER A 70 -4.88 20.61 9.42
CA SER A 70 -5.29 21.25 8.17
C SER A 70 -4.84 22.72 8.09
N ALA A 71 -4.98 23.47 9.17
CA ALA A 71 -4.44 24.82 9.26
C ALA A 71 -2.90 24.81 9.12
N ARG A 72 -2.24 23.82 9.74
CA ARG A 72 -0.78 23.66 9.62
C ARG A 72 -0.37 23.33 8.19
N LEU A 73 -1.07 22.44 7.48
CA LEU A 73 -0.81 22.13 6.07
C LEU A 73 -0.95 23.37 5.19
N THR A 74 -1.95 24.22 5.45
CA THR A 74 -2.13 25.48 4.74
C THR A 74 -0.92 26.39 4.93
N GLU A 75 -0.44 26.56 6.17
CA GLU A 75 0.76 27.36 6.49
C GLU A 75 2.01 26.79 5.80
N LEU A 76 2.22 25.48 5.82
CA LEU A 76 3.36 24.82 5.17
C LEU A 76 3.37 25.05 3.66
N ARG A 77 2.19 24.97 3.03
CA ARG A 77 2.03 25.28 1.60
C ARG A 77 2.43 26.72 1.28
N GLU A 78 1.94 27.69 2.06
CA GLU A 78 2.25 29.11 1.88
C GLU A 78 3.74 29.43 2.07
N LYS A 79 4.42 28.67 2.92
CA LYS A 79 5.88 28.80 3.18
C LYS A 79 6.76 28.08 2.15
N GLY A 80 6.18 27.44 1.12
CA GLY A 80 6.91 26.68 0.10
C GLY A 80 7.58 25.42 0.63
N GLU A 81 7.02 24.80 1.68
CA GLU A 81 7.57 23.54 2.22
C GLU A 81 7.34 22.34 1.30
N VAL A 82 6.34 22.40 0.42
CA VAL A 82 6.10 21.34 -0.60
C VAL A 82 7.34 21.16 -1.47
N GLU A 83 7.87 22.24 -2.03
CA GLU A 83 9.05 22.23 -2.88
C GLU A 83 10.27 21.68 -2.15
N LYS A 84 10.48 22.12 -0.91
CA LYS A 84 11.60 21.67 -0.08
C LYS A 84 11.51 20.18 0.26
N CYS A 85 10.30 19.67 0.55
CA CYS A 85 10.07 18.24 0.82
C CYS A 85 10.34 17.40 -0.43
N VAL A 86 9.90 17.85 -1.59
CA VAL A 86 10.16 17.16 -2.87
C VAL A 86 11.66 17.12 -3.19
N ASP A 87 12.37 18.22 -3.03
CA ASP A 87 13.81 18.29 -3.25
C ASP A 87 14.58 17.38 -2.29
N LYS A 88 14.19 17.35 -1.01
CA LYS A 88 14.73 16.43 -0.02
C LYS A 88 14.46 14.97 -0.36
N ALA A 89 13.23 14.65 -0.82
CA ALA A 89 12.86 13.31 -1.21
C ALA A 89 13.70 12.82 -2.39
N ILE A 90 13.90 13.63 -3.43
CA ILE A 90 14.78 13.32 -4.55
C ILE A 90 16.22 13.08 -4.06
N ALA A 91 16.73 13.97 -3.20
CA ALA A 91 18.07 13.82 -2.65
C ALA A 91 18.26 12.49 -1.90
N LYS A 92 17.27 12.08 -1.11
CA LYS A 92 17.34 10.84 -0.32
C LYS A 92 17.09 9.58 -1.14
N THR A 93 16.02 9.56 -1.97
CA THR A 93 15.55 8.33 -2.60
C THR A 93 16.28 8.02 -3.91
N TYR A 94 16.61 9.05 -4.69
CA TYR A 94 17.28 8.89 -5.97
C TYR A 94 18.81 8.95 -5.83
N PHE A 95 19.31 9.98 -5.13
CA PHE A 95 20.76 10.15 -4.96
C PHE A 95 21.35 9.48 -3.71
N GLY A 96 20.53 8.96 -2.80
CA GLY A 96 20.99 8.31 -1.58
C GLY A 96 21.61 9.28 -0.56
N TYR A 97 21.37 10.60 -0.67
CA TYR A 97 21.92 11.60 0.26
C TYR A 97 21.12 11.63 1.57
N LYS A 98 21.65 11.01 2.61
CA LYS A 98 20.98 10.84 3.90
C LYS A 98 20.54 12.14 4.57
N ASP A 99 21.24 13.25 4.33
CA ASP A 99 20.91 14.58 4.85
C ASP A 99 19.81 15.30 4.05
N GLY A 100 19.41 14.76 2.90
CA GLY A 100 18.37 15.31 2.05
C GLY A 100 18.76 16.62 1.36
N VAL A 101 20.05 16.90 1.18
CA VAL A 101 20.54 18.11 0.50
C VAL A 101 20.89 17.81 -0.95
N LEU A 102 20.18 18.40 -1.90
CA LEU A 102 20.57 18.34 -3.31
C LEU A 102 21.90 19.07 -3.53
N ARG A 103 22.88 18.36 -4.11
CA ARG A 103 24.25 18.85 -4.37
C ARG A 103 24.55 19.06 -5.82
N GLN A 104 23.62 18.70 -6.69
CA GLN A 104 23.80 18.80 -8.14
C GLN A 104 22.52 19.25 -8.82
N GLU A 105 22.65 19.79 -10.02
CA GLU A 105 21.52 20.13 -10.86
C GLU A 105 20.79 18.86 -11.32
N LEU A 106 19.47 18.95 -11.41
CA LEU A 106 18.63 17.84 -11.86
C LEU A 106 18.68 17.74 -13.39
N GLY A 107 18.85 16.54 -13.91
CA GLY A 107 18.68 16.25 -15.34
C GLY A 107 17.22 16.37 -15.79
N GLY A 108 16.99 16.41 -17.11
CA GLY A 108 15.68 16.71 -17.68
C GLY A 108 14.53 15.84 -17.16
N GLU A 109 14.74 14.54 -17.03
CA GLU A 109 13.74 13.60 -16.52
C GLU A 109 13.39 13.85 -15.04
N LEU A 110 14.40 14.07 -14.20
CA LEU A 110 14.18 14.40 -12.79
C LEU A 110 13.49 15.76 -12.60
N ILE A 111 13.71 16.72 -13.51
CA ILE A 111 12.96 17.99 -13.49
C ILE A 111 11.47 17.74 -13.74
N ILE A 112 11.13 16.85 -14.68
CA ILE A 112 9.74 16.48 -14.98
C ILE A 112 9.12 15.80 -13.75
N ILE A 113 9.80 14.81 -13.19
CA ILE A 113 9.35 14.08 -12.00
C ILE A 113 9.16 15.03 -10.80
N ARG A 114 10.13 15.89 -10.52
CA ARG A 114 10.04 16.93 -9.50
C ARG A 114 8.78 17.78 -9.66
N ASN A 115 8.47 18.20 -10.87
CA ASN A 115 7.29 19.02 -11.14
C ASN A 115 5.99 18.25 -10.95
N ILE A 116 5.92 16.98 -11.39
CA ILE A 116 4.74 16.13 -11.22
C ILE A 116 4.53 15.79 -9.74
N VAL A 117 5.58 15.41 -8.99
CA VAL A 117 5.48 15.12 -7.55
C VAL A 117 5.03 16.36 -6.79
N ARG A 118 5.56 17.54 -7.13
CA ARG A 118 5.15 18.81 -6.54
C ARG A 118 3.66 19.11 -6.79
N GLU A 119 3.18 18.86 -8.01
CA GLU A 119 1.77 19.02 -8.36
C GLU A 119 0.90 18.03 -7.57
N TYR A 120 1.27 16.74 -7.56
CA TYR A 120 0.52 15.70 -6.84
C TYR A 120 0.47 15.96 -5.32
N LEU A 121 1.59 16.38 -4.74
CA LEU A 121 1.64 16.68 -3.31
C LEU A 121 0.90 17.98 -2.97
N GLY A 122 1.18 19.07 -3.70
CA GLY A 122 0.68 20.41 -3.37
C GLY A 122 -0.73 20.69 -3.87
N GLN A 123 -1.03 20.36 -5.14
CA GLN A 123 -2.31 20.69 -5.75
C GLN A 123 -3.36 19.60 -5.58
N ASN A 124 -2.95 18.34 -5.54
CA ASN A 124 -3.88 17.24 -5.42
C ASN A 124 -4.09 16.86 -3.95
N LEU A 125 -3.08 16.28 -3.31
CA LEU A 125 -3.19 15.73 -1.96
C LEU A 125 -3.49 16.81 -0.90
N LEU A 126 -2.69 17.88 -0.83
CA LEU A 126 -2.91 18.93 0.17
C LEU A 126 -4.25 19.64 -0.01
N ASN A 127 -4.63 19.97 -1.24
CA ASN A 127 -5.92 20.62 -1.48
C ASN A 127 -7.08 19.72 -1.10
N TYR A 128 -6.96 18.40 -1.34
CA TYR A 128 -7.97 17.43 -0.93
C TYR A 128 -8.10 17.40 0.59
N ASP A 129 -7.00 17.25 1.32
CA ASP A 129 -7.00 17.15 2.78
C ASP A 129 -7.42 18.46 3.46
N ILE A 130 -6.92 19.61 3.02
CA ILE A 130 -7.32 20.92 3.55
C ILE A 130 -8.81 21.19 3.32
N LYS A 131 -9.34 20.77 2.16
CA LYS A 131 -10.76 20.96 1.85
C LYS A 131 -11.67 20.07 2.69
N ASN A 132 -11.26 18.82 2.94
CA ASN A 132 -12.07 17.86 3.70
C ASN A 132 -11.98 18.14 5.20
N ASP A 133 -10.80 18.51 5.70
CA ASP A 133 -10.56 18.91 7.09
C ASP A 133 -11.26 18.02 8.13
N ASP A 134 -11.18 16.69 7.97
CA ASP A 134 -11.91 15.71 8.75
C ASP A 134 -11.06 14.96 9.80
N PHE A 135 -9.79 15.29 9.92
CA PHE A 135 -8.80 14.62 10.79
C PHE A 135 -8.17 15.55 11.84
N THR A 136 -7.74 14.98 12.95
CA THR A 136 -7.12 15.68 14.09
C THR A 136 -5.68 15.32 14.31
N GLU A 137 -5.28 14.12 13.87
CA GLU A 137 -3.90 13.63 14.00
C GLU A 137 -3.51 12.89 12.73
N VAL A 138 -2.21 12.95 12.40
CA VAL A 138 -1.62 12.22 11.27
C VAL A 138 -0.38 11.49 11.75
N ALA A 139 -0.31 10.19 11.49
CA ALA A 139 0.90 9.39 11.66
C ALA A 139 1.33 8.84 10.30
N THR A 140 2.58 9.07 9.90
CA THR A 140 3.12 8.61 8.63
C THR A 140 4.17 7.53 8.83
N GLU A 141 4.32 6.64 7.84
CA GLU A 141 5.36 5.60 7.81
C GLU A 141 5.40 4.76 9.10
N ARG A 142 4.21 4.52 9.70
CA ARG A 142 4.08 3.81 10.96
C ARG A 142 4.30 2.31 10.76
N LYS A 143 5.28 1.75 11.48
CA LYS A 143 5.47 0.30 11.55
C LYS A 143 4.35 -0.32 12.38
N ILE A 144 3.70 -1.31 11.83
CA ILE A 144 2.60 -2.04 12.46
C ILE A 144 2.79 -3.54 12.27
N GLY A 145 2.28 -4.33 13.19
CA GLY A 145 2.33 -5.78 13.10
C GLY A 145 1.41 -6.44 14.09
N MET A 146 1.07 -7.70 13.81
CA MET A 146 0.28 -8.58 14.70
C MET A 146 0.72 -10.02 14.52
N ILE A 147 0.36 -10.87 15.47
CA ILE A 147 0.52 -12.31 15.38
C ILE A 147 -0.83 -12.92 14.99
N VAL A 148 -0.84 -13.75 13.95
CA VAL A 148 -2.00 -14.53 13.54
C VAL A 148 -1.73 -15.99 13.86
N PRO A 149 -2.37 -16.59 14.88
CA PRO A 149 -2.24 -18.00 15.17
C PRO A 149 -3.03 -18.82 14.13
N ILE A 150 -2.37 -19.82 13.55
CA ILE A 150 -3.01 -20.78 12.64
C ILE A 150 -2.69 -22.21 13.06
N ARG A 151 -3.52 -23.15 12.63
CA ARG A 151 -3.30 -24.58 12.80
C ARG A 151 -3.37 -25.29 11.47
N VAL A 152 -2.35 -26.10 11.18
CA VAL A 152 -2.26 -26.92 9.97
C VAL A 152 -2.04 -28.37 10.40
N GLY A 153 -3.07 -29.21 10.30
CA GLY A 153 -3.07 -30.54 10.88
C GLY A 153 -2.88 -30.51 12.40
N GLU A 154 -1.81 -31.14 12.91
CA GLU A 154 -1.46 -31.14 14.34
C GLU A 154 -0.48 -30.01 14.72
N GLU A 155 0.13 -29.34 13.74
CA GLU A 155 1.09 -28.26 13.98
C GLU A 155 0.37 -26.91 14.16
N SER A 156 0.87 -26.09 15.10
CA SER A 156 0.40 -24.71 15.32
C SER A 156 1.53 -23.73 14.96
N PHE A 157 1.17 -22.63 14.33
CA PHE A 157 2.11 -21.59 13.91
C PHE A 157 1.59 -20.22 14.35
N ASP A 158 2.48 -19.41 14.89
CA ASP A 158 2.26 -17.98 15.14
C ASP A 158 2.89 -17.18 14.01
N ILE A 159 2.05 -16.72 13.09
CA ILE A 159 2.52 -15.99 11.90
C ILE A 159 2.58 -14.50 12.22
N HIS A 160 3.78 -13.93 12.10
CA HIS A 160 3.97 -12.50 12.26
C HIS A 160 3.62 -11.80 10.94
N LEU A 161 2.51 -11.06 10.94
CA LEU A 161 2.18 -10.11 9.88
C LEU A 161 2.69 -8.74 10.28
N ALA A 162 3.51 -8.11 9.46
CA ALA A 162 3.97 -6.75 9.75
C ALA A 162 4.29 -5.98 8.46
N GLY A 163 4.14 -4.67 8.54
CA GLY A 163 4.43 -3.77 7.45
C GLY A 163 4.58 -2.34 7.93
N ARG A 164 4.57 -1.44 6.97
CA ARG A 164 4.61 -0.01 7.20
C ARG A 164 3.44 0.63 6.47
N SER A 165 2.54 1.25 7.23
CA SER A 165 1.41 1.99 6.66
C SER A 165 1.89 3.39 6.26
N ASP A 166 1.56 3.83 5.06
CA ASP A 166 1.97 5.15 4.54
C ASP A 166 1.43 6.27 5.44
N ARG A 167 0.15 6.19 5.80
CA ARG A 167 -0.49 7.18 6.66
C ARG A 167 -1.65 6.59 7.46
N ILE A 168 -1.78 7.00 8.71
CA ILE A 168 -2.90 6.71 9.60
C ILE A 168 -3.38 8.03 10.17
N ASP A 169 -4.66 8.36 9.95
CA ASP A 169 -5.28 9.54 10.54
C ASP A 169 -6.19 9.15 11.71
N THR A 170 -6.29 10.05 12.70
CA THR A 170 -7.41 10.05 13.64
C THR A 170 -8.44 11.04 13.13
N LEU A 171 -9.64 10.55 12.80
CA LEU A 171 -10.74 11.39 12.31
C LEU A 171 -11.41 12.15 13.47
N LYS A 172 -12.07 13.26 13.16
CA LYS A 172 -12.82 14.08 14.15
C LYS A 172 -13.92 13.30 14.89
N ASN A 173 -14.44 12.22 14.30
CA ASN A 173 -15.41 11.31 14.94
C ASN A 173 -14.74 10.22 15.81
N GLY A 174 -13.40 10.17 15.88
CA GLY A 174 -12.66 9.19 16.66
C GLY A 174 -12.32 7.88 15.92
N GLN A 175 -12.85 7.66 14.71
CA GLN A 175 -12.49 6.55 13.84
C GLN A 175 -11.05 6.73 13.35
N LEU A 176 -10.34 5.64 13.11
CA LEU A 176 -9.06 5.68 12.42
C LEU A 176 -9.26 5.56 10.90
N ARG A 177 -8.39 6.18 10.14
CA ARG A 177 -8.35 6.06 8.69
C ARG A 177 -6.97 5.58 8.26
N VAL A 178 -6.92 4.48 7.52
CA VAL A 178 -5.69 3.96 6.92
C VAL A 178 -5.65 4.40 5.48
N ILE A 179 -4.59 5.09 5.10
CA ILE A 179 -4.37 5.58 3.75
C ILE A 179 -3.12 4.94 3.17
N ASP A 180 -3.26 4.40 1.96
CA ASP A 180 -2.14 3.95 1.14
C ASP A 180 -2.12 4.78 -0.15
N TYR A 181 -0.98 5.39 -0.45
CA TYR A 181 -0.81 6.26 -1.60
C TYR A 181 -0.51 5.46 -2.87
N LYS A 182 -1.17 5.82 -3.95
CA LYS A 182 -0.94 5.22 -5.27
C LYS A 182 -0.80 6.29 -6.35
N THR A 183 0.25 6.15 -7.15
CA THR A 183 0.53 7.05 -8.28
C THR A 183 -0.03 6.52 -9.60
N GLY A 184 -0.53 5.29 -9.63
CA GLY A 184 -1.10 4.62 -10.79
C GLY A 184 -2.56 4.94 -11.08
N LYS A 185 -3.21 4.10 -11.89
CA LYS A 185 -4.64 4.24 -12.23
C LYS A 185 -5.53 3.70 -11.11
N PRO A 186 -6.66 4.37 -10.78
CA PRO A 186 -7.59 3.92 -9.74
C PRO A 186 -8.16 2.52 -10.00
N ARG A 187 -8.13 1.68 -8.96
CA ARG A 187 -8.77 0.38 -8.87
C ARG A 187 -9.33 0.23 -7.45
N LEU A 188 -10.60 0.59 -7.28
CA LEU A 188 -11.26 0.67 -5.99
C LEU A 188 -12.47 -0.28 -5.89
N ASN A 189 -12.87 -0.88 -7.03
CA ASN A 189 -14.04 -1.77 -7.08
C ASN A 189 -13.60 -3.22 -6.88
N TYR A 190 -14.40 -3.98 -6.12
CA TYR A 190 -14.25 -5.42 -5.95
C TYR A 190 -15.62 -6.11 -5.84
N ALA A 191 -15.69 -7.40 -6.11
CA ALA A 191 -16.93 -8.17 -6.18
C ALA A 191 -17.12 -9.08 -4.95
N GLY A 192 -17.02 -8.48 -3.76
CA GLY A 192 -17.00 -9.21 -2.48
C GLY A 192 -15.61 -9.68 -2.08
N ILE A 193 -15.43 -9.97 -0.78
CA ILE A 193 -14.15 -10.37 -0.22
C ILE A 193 -13.61 -11.65 -0.87
N GLU A 194 -14.45 -12.67 -1.07
CA GLU A 194 -14.07 -13.91 -1.74
C GLU A 194 -13.40 -13.66 -3.11
N SER A 195 -13.86 -12.67 -3.88
CA SER A 195 -13.28 -12.35 -5.18
C SER A 195 -11.84 -11.86 -5.11
N LEU A 196 -11.44 -11.24 -4.00
CA LEU A 196 -10.06 -10.77 -3.80
C LEU A 196 -9.08 -11.92 -3.61
N PHE A 197 -9.56 -13.09 -3.19
CA PHE A 197 -8.73 -14.27 -2.94
C PHE A 197 -8.85 -15.32 -4.05
N HIS A 198 -10.05 -15.52 -4.58
CA HIS A 198 -10.38 -16.63 -5.50
C HIS A 198 -10.88 -16.17 -6.86
N GLY A 199 -11.11 -14.87 -7.07
CA GLY A 199 -11.68 -14.33 -8.31
C GLY A 199 -10.76 -14.49 -9.53
N GLU A 200 -11.38 -14.63 -10.70
CA GLU A 200 -10.74 -14.66 -12.01
C GLU A 200 -11.41 -13.67 -12.96
N PRO A 201 -10.68 -13.05 -13.89
CA PRO A 201 -9.21 -13.15 -14.10
C PRO A 201 -8.40 -12.54 -12.95
N ILE A 202 -7.33 -13.20 -12.54
CA ILE A 202 -6.52 -12.82 -11.37
C ILE A 202 -6.04 -11.36 -11.44
N ALA A 203 -5.61 -10.91 -12.62
CA ALA A 203 -5.07 -9.57 -12.81
C ALA A 203 -6.05 -8.43 -12.49
N THR A 204 -7.36 -8.68 -12.56
CA THR A 204 -8.40 -7.67 -12.40
C THR A 204 -9.32 -7.86 -11.20
N THR A 205 -9.30 -9.04 -10.58
CA THR A 205 -10.16 -9.38 -9.43
C THR A 205 -9.39 -9.44 -8.12
N ARG A 206 -8.18 -10.04 -8.12
CA ARG A 206 -7.35 -10.14 -6.93
C ARG A 206 -6.50 -8.87 -6.77
N GLU A 207 -7.14 -7.77 -6.43
CA GLU A 207 -6.50 -6.44 -6.34
C GLU A 207 -5.60 -6.33 -5.11
N SER A 208 -4.28 -6.47 -5.31
CA SER A 208 -3.29 -6.42 -4.23
C SER A 208 -3.37 -5.14 -3.38
N ASN A 209 -3.69 -3.99 -3.99
CA ASN A 209 -3.77 -2.74 -3.24
C ASN A 209 -4.92 -2.77 -2.24
N ILE A 210 -6.08 -3.34 -2.61
CA ILE A 210 -7.22 -3.51 -1.70
C ILE A 210 -6.85 -4.50 -0.59
N ILE A 211 -6.30 -5.68 -0.95
CA ILE A 211 -5.86 -6.69 0.02
C ILE A 211 -4.87 -6.09 1.02
N ASN A 212 -3.86 -5.36 0.54
CA ASN A 212 -2.84 -4.75 1.40
C ASN A 212 -3.43 -3.72 2.36
N THR A 213 -4.32 -2.85 1.87
CA THR A 213 -4.96 -1.83 2.71
C THR A 213 -5.90 -2.45 3.75
N LEU A 214 -6.63 -3.52 3.39
CA LEU A 214 -7.44 -4.28 4.34
C LEU A 214 -6.58 -5.01 5.37
N LEU A 215 -5.41 -5.55 5.01
CA LEU A 215 -4.45 -6.14 5.95
C LEU A 215 -3.92 -5.09 6.94
N TYR A 216 -3.57 -3.89 6.46
CA TYR A 216 -3.20 -2.79 7.36
C TYR A 216 -4.35 -2.42 8.30
N SER A 217 -5.59 -2.36 7.78
CA SER A 217 -6.79 -2.05 8.57
C SER A 217 -7.06 -3.12 9.63
N MET A 218 -6.90 -4.41 9.29
CA MET A 218 -6.98 -5.53 10.22
C MET A 218 -5.98 -5.36 11.38
N ILE A 219 -4.70 -5.16 11.06
CA ILE A 219 -3.64 -5.02 12.05
C ILE A 219 -3.91 -3.84 12.99
N ILE A 220 -4.33 -2.69 12.44
CA ILE A 220 -4.57 -1.47 13.20
C ILE A 220 -5.83 -1.62 14.07
N SER A 221 -6.91 -2.15 13.52
CA SER A 221 -8.14 -2.40 14.26
C SER A 221 -7.91 -3.32 15.46
N HIS A 222 -7.15 -4.39 15.29
CA HIS A 222 -6.79 -5.28 16.38
C HIS A 222 -5.90 -4.62 17.45
N ASN A 223 -4.90 -3.83 17.02
CA ASN A 223 -3.94 -3.23 17.94
C ASN A 223 -4.55 -2.07 18.75
N GLU A 224 -5.42 -1.28 18.12
CA GLU A 224 -5.97 -0.06 18.72
C GLU A 224 -7.37 -0.27 19.32
N GLY A 225 -8.03 -1.39 18.98
CA GLY A 225 -9.43 -1.65 19.40
C GLY A 225 -10.43 -0.63 18.87
N LYS A 226 -10.12 -0.01 17.73
CA LYS A 226 -10.92 1.04 17.08
C LYS A 226 -11.38 0.60 15.71
N ASP A 227 -12.50 1.20 15.26
CA ASP A 227 -12.92 1.06 13.89
C ASP A 227 -11.99 1.82 12.94
N VAL A 228 -11.80 1.24 11.74
CA VAL A 228 -10.85 1.73 10.74
C VAL A 228 -11.55 1.92 9.40
N CYS A 229 -11.40 3.08 8.80
CA CYS A 229 -11.80 3.37 7.43
C CYS A 229 -10.61 3.11 6.48
N PRO A 230 -10.67 2.10 5.60
CA PRO A 230 -9.62 1.87 4.61
C PRO A 230 -9.79 2.77 3.39
N GLU A 231 -8.72 3.45 2.98
CA GLU A 231 -8.73 4.33 1.80
C GLU A 231 -7.48 4.17 0.94
N LEU A 232 -7.66 4.22 -0.40
CA LEU A 232 -6.58 4.27 -1.38
C LEU A 232 -6.55 5.64 -2.05
N TYR A 233 -5.49 6.38 -1.82
CA TYR A 233 -5.30 7.72 -2.37
C TYR A 233 -4.59 7.65 -3.72
N TYR A 234 -5.36 7.58 -4.81
CA TYR A 234 -4.82 7.69 -6.17
C TYR A 234 -4.55 9.16 -6.50
N VAL A 235 -3.38 9.64 -6.12
CA VAL A 235 -3.03 11.06 -6.08
C VAL A 235 -3.14 11.78 -7.43
N GLY A 236 -2.87 11.09 -8.54
CA GLY A 236 -3.07 11.65 -9.89
C GLY A 236 -4.54 11.86 -10.28
N SER A 237 -5.48 11.28 -9.54
CA SER A 237 -6.92 11.35 -9.82
C SER A 237 -7.70 12.30 -8.89
N MET A 238 -7.06 12.84 -7.86
CA MET A 238 -7.71 13.67 -6.82
C MET A 238 -8.29 14.99 -7.34
N VAL A 239 -7.86 15.47 -8.50
CA VAL A 239 -8.39 16.68 -9.14
C VAL A 239 -9.78 16.52 -9.73
N ARG A 240 -10.28 15.28 -9.85
CA ARG A 240 -11.61 15.02 -10.39
C ARG A 240 -12.68 15.44 -9.39
N LYS A 241 -13.78 16.00 -9.89
CA LYS A 241 -14.90 16.45 -9.05
C LYS A 241 -15.62 15.31 -8.30
N ASP A 242 -15.61 14.12 -8.89
CA ASP A 242 -16.25 12.89 -8.40
C ASP A 242 -15.26 11.95 -7.72
N TYR A 243 -14.06 12.45 -7.36
CA TYR A 243 -13.03 11.63 -6.71
C TYR A 243 -13.51 11.14 -5.34
N SER A 244 -13.38 9.83 -5.14
CA SER A 244 -13.51 9.17 -3.83
C SER A 244 -12.37 8.17 -3.66
N PRO A 245 -11.71 8.12 -2.50
CA PRO A 245 -10.64 7.16 -2.21
C PRO A 245 -11.18 5.83 -1.66
N ARG A 246 -12.49 5.72 -1.46
CA ARG A 246 -13.13 4.59 -0.78
C ARG A 246 -13.31 3.41 -1.69
N PHE A 247 -13.22 2.23 -1.12
CA PHE A 247 -13.52 0.99 -1.82
C PHE A 247 -15.02 0.90 -2.11
N VAL A 248 -15.34 0.33 -3.26
CA VAL A 248 -16.71 0.05 -3.68
C VAL A 248 -16.87 -1.43 -3.89
N GLU A 249 -17.62 -2.06 -3.03
CA GLU A 249 -18.03 -3.45 -3.17
C GLU A 249 -19.25 -3.53 -4.08
N THR A 250 -19.23 -4.46 -5.03
CA THR A 250 -20.36 -4.67 -5.95
C THR A 250 -20.72 -6.16 -5.98
N ILE A 251 -21.86 -6.50 -5.38
CA ILE A 251 -22.43 -7.85 -5.35
C ILE A 251 -23.83 -7.79 -5.97
N ASP A 252 -24.15 -8.70 -6.88
CA ASP A 252 -25.45 -8.80 -7.54
C ASP A 252 -25.95 -7.46 -8.14
N ARG A 253 -25.05 -6.68 -8.72
CA ARG A 253 -25.30 -5.34 -9.29
C ARG A 253 -25.66 -4.27 -8.26
N GLN A 254 -25.56 -4.56 -6.98
CA GLN A 254 -25.70 -3.59 -5.91
C GLN A 254 -24.32 -3.15 -5.46
N SER A 255 -24.08 -1.84 -5.43
CA SER A 255 -22.81 -1.27 -5.00
C SER A 255 -22.96 -0.60 -3.65
N ARG A 256 -22.01 -0.84 -2.75
CA ARG A 256 -21.89 -0.14 -1.48
C ARG A 256 -20.46 0.38 -1.30
N THR A 257 -20.34 1.54 -0.69
CA THR A 257 -19.05 2.06 -0.26
C THR A 257 -18.64 1.41 1.06
N LEU A 258 -17.37 1.02 1.17
CA LEU A 258 -16.82 0.50 2.42
C LEU A 258 -16.34 1.68 3.28
N ASP A 259 -17.10 2.00 4.31
CA ASP A 259 -16.81 3.09 5.26
C ASP A 259 -16.11 2.60 6.53
N SER A 260 -16.18 1.30 6.79
CA SER A 260 -15.64 0.65 7.99
C SER A 260 -15.06 -0.71 7.64
N TYR A 261 -13.84 -0.99 8.14
CA TYR A 261 -13.26 -2.33 8.06
C TYR A 261 -14.11 -3.37 8.77
N ALA A 262 -14.79 -2.99 9.85
CA ALA A 262 -15.64 -3.91 10.62
C ALA A 262 -16.76 -4.56 9.78
N ASP A 263 -17.20 -3.91 8.69
CA ASP A 263 -18.23 -4.45 7.79
C ASP A 263 -17.80 -5.70 7.02
N VAL A 264 -16.50 -5.87 6.84
CA VAL A 264 -15.89 -6.98 6.08
C VAL A 264 -14.91 -7.82 6.91
N ALA A 265 -14.64 -7.41 8.15
CA ALA A 265 -13.61 -8.03 9.00
C ALA A 265 -13.78 -9.55 9.16
N PRO A 266 -14.97 -10.10 9.50
CA PRO A 266 -15.11 -11.54 9.71
C PRO A 266 -14.73 -12.36 8.47
N GLU A 267 -15.26 -11.99 7.31
CA GLU A 267 -15.01 -12.68 6.05
C GLU A 267 -13.55 -12.53 5.62
N PHE A 268 -13.02 -11.30 5.70
CA PHE A 268 -11.63 -11.03 5.32
C PHE A 268 -10.62 -11.77 6.21
N GLU A 269 -10.83 -11.80 7.52
CA GLU A 269 -9.94 -12.50 8.46
C GLU A 269 -9.99 -14.02 8.28
N ASP A 270 -11.15 -14.58 7.93
CA ASP A 270 -11.26 -16.01 7.64
C ASP A 270 -10.49 -16.37 6.37
N GLU A 271 -10.59 -15.57 5.31
CA GLU A 271 -9.80 -15.74 4.08
C GLU A 271 -8.29 -15.59 4.32
N VAL A 272 -7.89 -14.62 5.12
CA VAL A 272 -6.48 -14.45 5.53
C VAL A 272 -5.98 -15.70 6.26
N LYS A 273 -6.72 -16.22 7.24
CA LYS A 273 -6.33 -17.41 7.98
C LYS A 273 -6.26 -18.65 7.09
N GLU A 274 -7.22 -18.80 6.15
CA GLU A 274 -7.22 -19.93 5.22
C GLU A 274 -6.03 -19.87 4.27
N THR A 275 -5.76 -18.71 3.70
CA THR A 275 -4.57 -18.48 2.86
C THR A 275 -3.27 -18.79 3.62
N LEU A 276 -3.17 -18.37 4.89
CA LEU A 276 -2.01 -18.68 5.72
C LEU A 276 -1.91 -20.19 6.00
N ARG A 277 -3.03 -20.90 6.24
CA ARG A 277 -3.02 -22.37 6.42
C ARG A 277 -2.52 -23.07 5.15
N GLU A 278 -2.99 -22.63 3.98
CA GLU A 278 -2.51 -23.14 2.70
C GLU A 278 -1.01 -22.90 2.52
N MET A 279 -0.56 -21.67 2.73
CA MET A 279 0.85 -21.25 2.59
C MET A 279 1.80 -22.08 3.49
N PHE A 280 1.37 -22.44 4.70
CA PHE A 280 2.17 -23.19 5.66
C PHE A 280 1.94 -24.71 5.62
N ASN A 281 1.04 -25.20 4.77
CA ASN A 281 0.80 -26.62 4.59
C ASN A 281 1.90 -27.23 3.72
N ARG A 282 2.76 -28.05 4.33
CA ARG A 282 3.88 -28.72 3.62
C ARG A 282 3.45 -29.68 2.51
N SER A 283 2.18 -30.11 2.53
CA SER A 283 1.62 -31.00 1.51
C SER A 283 1.16 -30.24 0.26
N ILE A 284 1.08 -28.91 0.31
CA ILE A 284 0.67 -28.07 -0.81
C ILE A 284 1.92 -27.41 -1.40
N PRO A 285 2.33 -27.76 -2.63
CA PRO A 285 3.47 -27.12 -3.28
C PRO A 285 3.11 -25.72 -3.75
N PHE A 286 4.10 -24.83 -3.82
CA PHE A 286 3.95 -23.53 -4.47
C PHE A 286 3.74 -23.72 -5.98
N ARG A 287 2.49 -23.65 -6.42
CA ARG A 287 2.10 -23.87 -7.81
C ARG A 287 2.06 -22.55 -8.58
N GLN A 288 2.29 -22.66 -9.87
CA GLN A 288 2.00 -21.62 -10.83
C GLN A 288 0.48 -21.34 -10.82
N CYS A 289 0.09 -20.06 -10.89
CA CYS A 289 -1.32 -19.71 -11.06
C CYS A 289 -1.87 -20.29 -12.38
N GLU A 290 -3.13 -20.67 -12.37
CA GLU A 290 -3.78 -21.26 -13.56
C GLU A 290 -4.10 -20.19 -14.60
N ASP A 291 -4.53 -19.01 -14.14
CA ASP A 291 -4.88 -17.89 -14.99
C ASP A 291 -3.65 -17.09 -15.47
N ASP A 292 -3.46 -17.05 -16.78
CA ASP A 292 -2.35 -16.37 -17.45
C ASP A 292 -2.42 -14.83 -17.33
N SER A 293 -3.56 -14.28 -16.97
CA SER A 293 -3.72 -12.84 -16.84
C SER A 293 -2.73 -12.21 -15.85
N ALA A 294 -2.38 -12.95 -14.79
CA ALA A 294 -1.39 -12.52 -13.80
C ALA A 294 0.05 -12.56 -14.32
N CYS A 295 0.30 -13.24 -15.44
CA CYS A 295 1.65 -13.46 -15.97
C CYS A 295 2.12 -12.35 -16.91
N LYS A 296 1.21 -11.52 -17.45
CA LYS A 296 1.50 -10.55 -18.53
C LYS A 296 2.70 -9.61 -18.25
N TYR A 297 2.94 -9.28 -16.98
CA TYR A 297 4.03 -8.40 -16.55
C TYR A 297 4.85 -9.04 -15.42
N CYS A 298 4.96 -10.38 -15.45
CA CYS A 298 5.68 -11.12 -14.43
C CYS A 298 7.13 -11.34 -14.87
N ASP A 299 8.11 -11.06 -14.02
CA ASP A 299 9.54 -11.22 -14.29
C ASP A 299 9.93 -12.68 -14.54
N TYR A 300 9.08 -13.63 -14.11
CA TYR A 300 9.33 -15.06 -14.20
C TYR A 300 8.63 -15.75 -15.38
N GLN A 301 8.11 -15.00 -16.38
CA GLN A 301 7.41 -15.58 -17.54
C GLN A 301 8.24 -16.67 -18.24
N THR A 302 9.54 -16.39 -18.43
CA THR A 302 10.46 -17.32 -19.11
C THR A 302 10.64 -18.61 -18.30
N ILE A 303 10.84 -18.50 -16.98
CA ILE A 303 10.99 -19.68 -16.09
C ILE A 303 9.71 -20.48 -16.03
N CYS A 304 8.56 -19.82 -16.05
CA CYS A 304 7.23 -20.44 -16.01
C CYS A 304 6.75 -20.95 -17.37
N ASN A 305 7.51 -20.72 -18.45
CA ASN A 305 7.10 -21.01 -19.83
C ASN A 305 5.74 -20.40 -20.20
N ARG A 306 5.47 -19.16 -19.72
CA ARG A 306 4.31 -18.34 -20.07
C ARG A 306 4.76 -17.28 -21.10
N LYS A 307 3.89 -16.92 -22.04
CA LYS A 307 4.17 -15.93 -23.11
C LYS A 307 3.15 -14.80 -23.06
#